data_9c82d9eb0dea5925674af94e2756c658
#
_entry.id   9c82d9eb0dea5925674af94e2756c658
#
_cell.length_a   1.000
_cell.length_b   1.000
_cell.length_c   1.000
_cell.angle_alpha   90.00
_cell.angle_beta   90.00
_cell.angle_gamma   90.00
#
_symmetry.space_group_name_H-M   'P 1'
#
loop_
_entity.id
_entity.type
_entity.pdbx_description
1 polymer ?
#
loop_
_entity_poly.entity_id
_entity_poly.type
_entity_poly.pdbx_seq_one_letter_code
_entity_poly.pdbx_strand_id
1 'polypeptide(L)'
;MNICLLGNNLTNLVLANILLKKKINVDIIYQSKSSSLKNTIRTIAISNENYKFLRENIKGISNLVWPTEKIKIYSAKNKSSELFEFKNKNQSNFFLLKYIKLYNLMKKNKSLKFINLKNYNLDDIKKREYSLIINSEQNNPITKKYFQKKIEKNYKSLAHTAIIDHKKIENKI
;
A
#
# COMPACT_ATOMS: atom_id res chain seq x y z
N MET A 1 -10.97 8.52 -22.33
CA MET A 1 -11.25 8.79 -20.90
C MET A 1 -9.93 8.95 -20.18
N ASN A 2 -9.72 10.09 -19.51
CA ASN A 2 -8.51 10.38 -18.74
C ASN A 2 -8.88 10.51 -17.26
N ILE A 3 -8.20 9.77 -16.40
CA ILE A 3 -8.44 9.77 -14.94
C ILE A 3 -7.25 10.41 -14.24
N CYS A 4 -7.52 11.28 -13.29
CA CYS A 4 -6.53 11.87 -12.39
C CYS A 4 -6.54 11.16 -11.04
N LEU A 5 -5.39 10.70 -10.58
CA LEU A 5 -5.18 10.17 -9.25
C LEU A 5 -4.32 11.14 -8.44
N LEU A 6 -4.85 11.66 -7.33
CA LEU A 6 -4.12 12.56 -6.46
C LEU A 6 -3.39 11.78 -5.37
N GLY A 7 -2.06 11.87 -5.39
CA GLY A 7 -1.16 11.21 -4.45
C GLY A 7 -0.33 10.08 -5.05
N ASN A 8 0.97 10.09 -4.77
CA ASN A 8 1.91 9.06 -5.20
C ASN A 8 2.07 8.00 -4.09
N ASN A 9 1.03 7.26 -3.82
CA ASN A 9 0.98 6.20 -2.82
C ASN A 9 0.62 4.85 -3.43
N LEU A 10 0.75 3.79 -2.65
CA LEU A 10 0.54 2.42 -3.13
C LEU A 10 -0.88 2.18 -3.66
N THR A 11 -1.90 2.76 -3.02
CA THR A 11 -3.30 2.62 -3.45
C THR A 11 -3.49 3.14 -4.86
N ASN A 12 -3.01 4.36 -5.13
CA ASN A 12 -3.09 4.95 -6.47
C ASN A 12 -2.24 4.20 -7.49
N LEU A 13 -1.07 3.69 -7.12
CA LEU A 13 -0.24 2.91 -8.03
C LEU A 13 -0.91 1.59 -8.43
N VAL A 14 -1.55 0.89 -7.50
CA VAL A 14 -2.33 -0.33 -7.79
C VAL A 14 -3.49 0.02 -8.73
N LEU A 15 -4.29 1.03 -8.38
CA LEU A 15 -5.43 1.45 -9.18
C LEU A 15 -5.00 1.87 -10.60
N ALA A 16 -3.93 2.66 -10.72
CA ALA A 16 -3.40 3.10 -12.02
C ALA A 16 -2.99 1.92 -12.90
N ASN A 17 -2.28 0.94 -12.35
CA ASN A 17 -1.89 -0.25 -13.10
C ASN A 17 -3.10 -1.06 -13.60
N ILE A 18 -4.16 -1.17 -12.79
CA ILE A 18 -5.40 -1.85 -13.17
C ILE A 18 -6.14 -1.07 -14.28
N LEU A 19 -6.23 0.25 -14.16
CA LEU A 19 -6.86 1.09 -15.16
C LEU A 19 -6.12 1.06 -16.50
N LEU A 20 -4.79 1.14 -16.48
CA LEU A 20 -3.96 1.02 -17.68
C LEU A 20 -4.12 -0.34 -18.36
N LYS A 21 -4.25 -1.44 -17.60
CA LYS A 21 -4.56 -2.76 -18.15
C LYS A 21 -5.91 -2.78 -18.88
N LYS A 22 -6.85 -1.93 -18.46
CA LYS A 22 -8.14 -1.71 -19.11
C LYS A 22 -8.10 -0.64 -20.21
N LYS A 23 -6.91 -0.20 -20.64
CA LYS A 23 -6.69 0.84 -21.67
C LYS A 23 -7.29 2.21 -21.28
N ILE A 24 -7.38 2.52 -20.01
CA ILE A 24 -7.81 3.81 -19.48
C ILE A 24 -6.56 4.62 -19.14
N ASN A 25 -6.46 5.83 -19.69
CA ASN A 25 -5.33 6.73 -19.43
C ASN A 25 -5.41 7.29 -18.01
N VAL A 26 -4.26 7.33 -17.34
CA VAL A 26 -4.16 7.75 -15.93
C VAL A 26 -2.97 8.67 -15.73
N ASP A 27 -3.22 9.83 -15.13
CA ASP A 27 -2.20 10.72 -14.62
C ASP A 27 -2.16 10.64 -13.08
N ILE A 28 -0.97 10.48 -12.51
CA ILE A 28 -0.76 10.55 -11.06
C ILE A 28 -0.17 11.91 -10.74
N ILE A 29 -0.97 12.76 -10.09
CA ILE A 29 -0.55 14.09 -9.65
C ILE A 29 -0.19 14.02 -8.17
N TYR A 30 0.99 14.53 -7.82
CA TYR A 30 1.46 14.50 -6.44
C TYR A 30 2.32 15.73 -6.12
N GLN A 31 2.42 16.01 -4.84
CA GLN A 31 3.33 17.01 -4.31
C GLN A 31 4.54 16.28 -3.72
N SER A 32 5.74 16.53 -4.26
CA SER A 32 6.94 15.98 -3.66
C SER A 32 7.22 16.73 -2.34
N LYS A 33 6.80 16.13 -1.25
CA LYS A 33 7.44 16.42 0.02
C LYS A 33 8.71 15.57 0.05
N SER A 34 9.80 16.15 0.47
CA SER A 34 11.12 15.52 0.58
C SER A 34 11.20 14.34 1.57
N SER A 35 10.08 13.73 1.92
CA SER A 35 10.05 12.60 2.84
C SER A 35 10.52 11.33 2.12
N SER A 36 11.69 10.99 2.45
CA SER A 36 12.42 9.78 2.11
C SER A 36 11.61 8.48 2.27
N LEU A 37 10.86 8.07 1.25
CA LEU A 37 10.45 6.67 1.10
C LEU A 37 11.68 5.73 1.00
N LYS A 38 12.88 6.31 0.88
CA LYS A 38 14.12 5.58 0.65
C LYS A 38 14.52 4.61 1.76
N ASN A 39 14.02 4.79 3.00
CA ASN A 39 14.45 4.01 4.16
C ASN A 39 13.30 3.37 4.95
N THR A 40 12.12 3.21 4.39
CA THR A 40 11.05 2.53 5.13
C THR A 40 11.27 1.02 5.11
N ILE A 41 11.79 0.50 6.20
CA ILE A 41 11.83 -0.93 6.54
C ILE A 41 10.40 -1.39 6.92
N ARG A 42 9.43 -1.09 6.06
CA ARG A 42 8.03 -1.43 6.33
C ARG A 42 7.65 -2.70 5.59
N THR A 43 7.13 -3.68 6.32
CA THR A 43 6.40 -4.82 5.77
C THR A 43 4.91 -4.57 5.82
N ILE A 44 4.17 -5.19 4.91
CA ILE A 44 2.72 -5.26 4.92
C ILE A 44 2.29 -6.71 4.81
N ALA A 45 1.19 -7.03 5.47
CA ALA A 45 0.51 -8.31 5.34
C ALA A 45 -0.73 -8.10 4.48
N ILE A 46 -0.93 -8.94 3.49
CA ILE A 46 -2.13 -8.95 2.65
C ILE A 46 -2.85 -10.29 2.80
N SER A 47 -4.17 -10.26 2.83
CA SER A 47 -5.00 -11.46 2.87
C SER A 47 -4.82 -12.29 1.60
N ASN A 48 -5.19 -13.57 1.67
CA ASN A 48 -5.16 -14.47 0.51
C ASN A 48 -6.00 -13.92 -0.67
N GLU A 49 -7.16 -13.33 -0.39
CA GLU A 49 -8.03 -12.74 -1.42
C GLU A 49 -7.39 -11.52 -2.07
N ASN A 50 -6.83 -10.62 -1.27
CA ASN A 50 -6.09 -9.47 -1.79
C ASN A 50 -4.85 -9.91 -2.60
N TYR A 51 -4.17 -10.97 -2.17
CA TYR A 51 -3.05 -11.52 -2.93
C TYR A 51 -3.52 -12.08 -4.28
N LYS A 52 -4.61 -12.86 -4.32
CA LYS A 52 -5.20 -13.37 -5.58
C LYS A 52 -5.54 -12.22 -6.52
N PHE A 53 -6.25 -11.20 -6.02
CA PHE A 53 -6.58 -10.02 -6.80
C PHE A 53 -5.34 -9.30 -7.36
N LEU A 54 -4.33 -9.10 -6.55
CA LEU A 54 -3.09 -8.46 -7.00
C LEU A 54 -2.34 -9.32 -8.01
N ARG A 55 -2.28 -10.64 -7.81
CA ARG A 55 -1.63 -11.59 -8.73
C ARG A 55 -2.26 -11.59 -10.13
N GLU A 56 -3.57 -11.49 -10.20
CA GLU A 56 -4.29 -11.42 -11.47
C GLU A 56 -4.02 -10.11 -12.23
N ASN A 57 -3.81 -9.04 -11.50
CA ASN A 57 -3.70 -7.71 -12.07
C ASN A 57 -2.27 -7.20 -12.23
N ILE A 58 -1.31 -7.72 -11.48
CA ILE A 58 0.05 -7.19 -11.37
C ILE A 58 1.08 -8.28 -11.60
N LYS A 59 1.74 -8.22 -12.74
CA LYS A 59 2.78 -9.17 -13.10
C LYS A 59 3.99 -9.07 -12.15
N GLY A 60 4.47 -10.21 -11.66
CA GLY A 60 5.68 -10.31 -10.86
C GLY A 60 5.48 -10.14 -9.34
N ILE A 61 4.25 -9.97 -8.87
CA ILE A 61 3.99 -9.86 -7.42
C ILE A 61 4.34 -11.15 -6.67
N SER A 62 4.17 -12.31 -7.31
CA SER A 62 4.45 -13.61 -6.69
C SER A 62 5.90 -13.77 -6.22
N ASN A 63 6.84 -13.05 -6.85
CA ASN A 63 8.25 -13.07 -6.48
C ASN A 63 8.58 -12.17 -5.27
N LEU A 64 7.61 -11.42 -4.77
CA LEU A 64 7.82 -10.45 -3.70
C LEU A 64 7.21 -10.88 -2.37
N VAL A 65 6.38 -11.91 -2.38
CA VAL A 65 5.57 -12.30 -1.22
C VAL A 65 6.14 -13.51 -0.49
N TRP A 66 5.96 -13.52 0.82
CA TRP A 66 6.18 -14.64 1.71
C TRP A 66 4.84 -15.17 2.21
N PRO A 67 4.48 -16.41 1.90
CA PRO A 67 3.30 -17.06 2.45
C PRO A 67 3.48 -17.28 3.96
N THR A 68 2.43 -17.01 4.74
CA THR A 68 2.41 -17.24 6.17
C THR A 68 1.36 -18.30 6.49
N GLU A 69 1.80 -19.45 6.97
CA GLU A 69 0.93 -20.58 7.31
C GLU A 69 0.31 -20.40 8.71
N LYS A 70 1.04 -19.69 9.60
CA LYS A 70 0.71 -19.61 11.02
C LYS A 70 1.03 -18.24 11.58
N ILE A 71 0.12 -17.70 12.36
CA ILE A 71 0.33 -16.45 13.13
C ILE A 71 -0.03 -16.74 14.59
N LYS A 72 0.87 -16.44 15.48
CA LYS A 72 0.66 -16.57 16.92
C LYS A 72 0.75 -15.21 17.59
N ILE A 73 -0.16 -14.98 18.51
CA ILE A 73 -0.22 -13.76 19.32
C ILE A 73 0.02 -14.16 20.78
N TYR A 74 0.97 -13.51 21.41
CA TYR A 74 1.35 -13.76 22.78
C TYR A 74 1.07 -12.55 23.68
N SER A 75 0.76 -12.81 24.96
CA SER A 75 0.67 -11.75 25.96
C SER A 75 2.05 -11.38 26.51
N ALA A 76 2.35 -10.08 26.55
CA ALA A 76 3.56 -9.60 27.21
C ALA A 76 3.52 -9.71 28.75
N LYS A 77 2.31 -9.75 29.35
CA LYS A 77 2.15 -9.80 30.80
C LYS A 77 2.43 -11.18 31.39
N ASN A 78 2.07 -12.24 30.69
CA ASN A 78 2.33 -13.62 31.08
C ASN A 78 3.38 -14.20 30.15
N LYS A 79 4.62 -14.27 30.60
CA LYS A 79 5.73 -14.84 29.84
C LYS A 79 5.30 -16.16 29.18
N SER A 80 4.92 -16.13 27.91
CA SER A 80 4.59 -17.31 27.09
C SER A 80 3.13 -17.73 26.99
N SER A 81 2.14 -17.03 27.53
CA SER A 81 0.76 -17.43 27.23
C SER A 81 0.38 -17.04 25.80
N GLU A 82 0.18 -18.04 24.95
CA GLU A 82 -0.40 -17.86 23.63
C GLU A 82 -1.86 -17.42 23.78
N LEU A 83 -2.20 -16.26 23.22
CA LEU A 83 -3.56 -15.73 23.24
C LEU A 83 -4.39 -16.25 22.08
N PHE A 84 -3.80 -16.24 20.89
CA PHE A 84 -4.47 -16.67 19.65
C PHE A 84 -3.48 -17.31 18.71
N GLU A 85 -3.94 -18.34 18.01
CA GLU A 85 -3.26 -18.93 16.87
C GLU A 85 -4.19 -18.89 15.66
N PHE A 86 -3.71 -18.33 14.56
CA PHE A 86 -4.35 -18.42 13.24
C PHE A 86 -3.55 -19.41 12.42
N LYS A 87 -4.13 -20.58 12.18
CA LYS A 87 -3.53 -21.63 11.35
C LYS A 87 -4.56 -22.10 10.33
N ASN A 88 -4.15 -22.17 9.07
CA ASN A 88 -4.96 -22.80 8.04
C ASN A 88 -4.19 -24.02 7.51
N LYS A 89 -4.79 -25.20 7.55
CA LYS A 89 -4.13 -26.45 7.16
C LYS A 89 -3.78 -26.51 5.66
N ASN A 90 -4.52 -25.79 4.81
CA ASN A 90 -4.45 -25.97 3.36
C ASN A 90 -4.11 -24.70 2.56
N GLN A 91 -4.03 -23.55 3.20
CA GLN A 91 -3.78 -22.27 2.51
C GLN A 91 -3.04 -21.29 3.42
N SER A 92 -2.21 -20.45 2.81
CA SER A 92 -1.63 -19.31 3.54
C SER A 92 -2.72 -18.31 3.89
N ASN A 93 -2.78 -17.92 5.17
CA ASN A 93 -3.76 -16.93 5.63
C ASN A 93 -3.40 -15.53 5.16
N PHE A 94 -2.10 -15.23 5.17
CA PHE A 94 -1.54 -13.95 4.80
C PHE A 94 -0.27 -14.13 3.98
N PHE A 95 0.03 -13.09 3.20
CA PHE A 95 1.27 -12.94 2.47
C PHE A 95 2.00 -11.71 2.95
N LEU A 96 3.20 -11.89 3.45
CA LEU A 96 4.06 -10.78 3.88
C LEU A 96 4.90 -10.29 2.70
N LEU A 97 5.08 -8.98 2.59
CA LEU A 97 5.98 -8.39 1.60
C LEU A 97 6.55 -7.06 2.07
N LYS A 98 7.72 -6.69 1.54
CA LYS A 98 8.33 -5.39 1.82
C LYS A 98 7.59 -4.32 1.01
N TYR A 99 7.07 -3.29 1.69
CA TYR A 99 6.36 -2.16 1.09
C TYR A 99 7.13 -1.55 -0.09
N ILE A 100 8.41 -1.27 0.11
CA ILE A 100 9.24 -0.63 -0.93
C ILE A 100 9.39 -1.49 -2.19
N LYS A 101 9.45 -2.82 -2.04
CA LYS A 101 9.54 -3.72 -3.19
C LYS A 101 8.24 -3.69 -4.02
N LEU A 102 7.09 -3.69 -3.35
CA LEU A 102 5.80 -3.59 -4.02
C LEU A 102 5.64 -2.23 -4.70
N TYR A 103 5.95 -1.14 -3.98
CA TYR A 103 5.92 0.21 -4.53
C TYR A 103 6.77 0.34 -5.80
N ASN A 104 8.01 -0.14 -5.76
CA ASN A 104 8.92 -0.10 -6.90
C ASN A 104 8.43 -0.98 -8.07
N LEU A 105 7.83 -2.15 -7.79
CA LEU A 105 7.23 -3.00 -8.82
C LEU A 105 6.11 -2.25 -9.54
N MET A 106 5.19 -1.62 -8.79
CA MET A 106 4.09 -0.86 -9.36
C MET A 106 4.57 0.31 -10.22
N LYS A 107 5.61 1.00 -9.77
CA LYS A 107 6.15 2.18 -10.44
C LYS A 107 6.92 1.87 -11.72
N LYS A 108 7.32 0.63 -11.96
CA LYS A 108 8.07 0.21 -13.16
C LYS A 108 7.27 0.30 -14.46
N ASN A 109 5.95 0.38 -14.39
CA ASN A 109 5.11 0.48 -15.58
C ASN A 109 5.38 1.81 -16.31
N LYS A 110 5.96 1.71 -17.50
CA LYS A 110 6.35 2.89 -18.32
C LYS A 110 5.17 3.72 -18.82
N SER A 111 3.97 3.16 -18.83
CA SER A 111 2.75 3.86 -19.20
C SER A 111 2.20 4.77 -18.11
N LEU A 112 2.74 4.69 -16.89
CA LEU A 112 2.37 5.60 -15.81
C LEU A 112 2.94 6.99 -16.05
N LYS A 113 2.06 7.98 -16.02
CA LYS A 113 2.43 9.38 -16.11
C LYS A 113 2.39 10.03 -14.74
N PHE A 114 3.53 10.53 -14.30
CA PHE A 114 3.69 11.21 -13.02
C PHE A 114 3.85 12.71 -13.24
N ILE A 115 3.01 13.49 -12.56
CA ILE A 115 3.03 14.96 -12.62
C ILE A 115 3.30 15.48 -11.21
N ASN A 116 4.48 16.05 -11.03
CA ASN A 116 4.87 16.66 -9.76
C ASN A 116 4.51 18.14 -9.76
N LEU A 117 3.61 18.55 -8.90
CA LEU A 117 3.24 19.94 -8.73
C LEU A 117 3.63 20.40 -7.32
N LYS A 118 4.36 21.52 -7.21
CA LYS A 118 4.74 22.08 -5.90
C LYS A 118 3.51 22.49 -5.08
N ASN A 119 2.56 23.15 -5.74
CA ASN A 119 1.26 23.50 -5.20
C ASN A 119 0.19 23.25 -6.26
N TYR A 120 -0.97 22.79 -5.85
CA TYR A 120 -2.13 22.64 -6.71
C TYR A 120 -3.42 22.78 -5.90
N ASN A 121 -4.45 23.32 -6.53
CA ASN A 121 -5.81 23.34 -6.03
C ASN A 121 -6.73 22.55 -6.97
N LEU A 122 -8.01 22.43 -6.61
CA LEU A 122 -8.96 21.67 -7.43
C LEU A 122 -9.19 22.34 -8.80
N ASP A 123 -9.16 23.65 -8.88
CA ASP A 123 -9.41 24.39 -10.13
C ASP A 123 -8.26 24.18 -11.12
N ASP A 124 -7.02 24.12 -10.63
CA ASP A 124 -5.85 23.77 -11.45
C ASP A 124 -5.96 22.37 -12.04
N ILE A 125 -6.54 21.43 -11.29
CA ILE A 125 -6.76 20.06 -11.76
C ILE A 125 -7.91 20.00 -12.75
N LYS A 126 -9.02 20.72 -12.49
CA LYS A 126 -10.18 20.77 -13.38
C LYS A 126 -9.84 21.34 -14.76
N LYS A 127 -8.96 22.33 -14.86
CA LYS A 127 -8.48 22.89 -16.13
C LYS A 127 -7.82 21.87 -17.04
N ARG A 128 -7.44 20.70 -16.52
CA ARG A 128 -6.81 19.63 -17.29
C ARG A 128 -7.81 18.64 -17.90
N GLU A 129 -9.12 18.90 -17.79
CA GLU A 129 -10.21 18.17 -18.43
C GLU A 129 -10.23 16.65 -18.14
N TYR A 130 -9.94 16.27 -16.90
CA TYR A 130 -10.10 14.88 -16.50
C TYR A 130 -11.57 14.48 -16.38
N SER A 131 -11.91 13.30 -16.89
CA SER A 131 -13.26 12.73 -16.75
C SER A 131 -13.58 12.36 -15.30
N LEU A 132 -12.55 12.04 -14.50
CA LEU A 132 -12.70 11.66 -13.09
C LEU A 132 -11.44 12.05 -12.32
N ILE A 133 -11.63 12.57 -11.11
CA ILE A 133 -10.55 12.88 -10.16
C ILE A 133 -10.75 12.03 -8.92
N ILE A 134 -9.76 11.20 -8.58
CA ILE A 134 -9.76 10.34 -7.40
C ILE A 134 -8.67 10.82 -6.45
N ASN A 135 -9.05 11.11 -5.20
CA ASN A 135 -8.12 11.58 -4.19
C ASN A 135 -7.95 10.52 -3.08
N SER A 136 -6.74 9.98 -2.96
CA SER A 136 -6.36 9.04 -1.91
C SER A 136 -5.30 9.59 -0.95
N GLU A 137 -5.02 10.89 -1.02
CA GLU A 137 -4.01 11.52 -0.20
C GLU A 137 -4.64 12.34 0.93
N GLN A 138 -4.39 11.94 2.18
CA GLN A 138 -5.01 12.53 3.35
C GLN A 138 -4.58 13.99 3.59
N ASN A 139 -3.36 14.35 3.24
CA ASN A 139 -2.76 15.63 3.64
C ASN A 139 -2.58 16.64 2.50
N ASN A 140 -3.24 16.46 1.37
CA ASN A 140 -3.17 17.43 0.29
C ASN A 140 -4.11 18.63 0.50
N PRO A 141 -3.92 19.74 -0.23
CA PRO A 141 -4.76 20.95 -0.08
C PRO A 141 -6.25 20.69 -0.34
N ILE A 142 -6.56 19.80 -1.29
CA ILE A 142 -7.94 19.46 -1.65
C ILE A 142 -8.63 18.73 -0.51
N THR A 143 -7.96 17.73 0.09
CA THR A 143 -8.50 17.01 1.26
C THR A 143 -8.78 17.99 2.41
N LYS A 144 -7.84 18.87 2.70
CA LYS A 144 -8.00 19.86 3.79
C LYS A 144 -9.15 20.83 3.54
N LYS A 145 -9.43 21.20 2.29
CA LYS A 145 -10.49 22.14 1.94
C LYS A 145 -11.89 21.50 1.96
N TYR A 146 -12.02 20.26 1.43
CA TYR A 146 -13.33 19.65 1.16
C TYR A 146 -13.72 18.54 2.14
N PHE A 147 -12.76 17.96 2.86
CA PHE A 147 -12.99 16.86 3.79
C PHE A 147 -12.59 17.27 5.22
N GLN A 148 -13.36 18.19 5.81
CA GLN A 148 -13.05 18.77 7.12
C GLN A 148 -13.47 17.88 8.29
N LYS A 149 -14.49 17.03 8.10
CA LYS A 149 -14.95 16.11 9.15
C LYS A 149 -13.98 14.95 9.26
N LYS A 150 -13.31 14.84 10.41
CA LYS A 150 -12.37 13.78 10.72
C LYS A 150 -12.81 13.07 12.00
N ILE A 151 -12.98 11.76 11.93
CA ILE A 151 -13.14 10.93 13.12
C ILE A 151 -11.75 10.43 13.49
N GLU A 152 -11.25 10.82 14.65
CA GLU A 152 -9.94 10.45 15.15
C GLU A 152 -10.06 9.95 16.59
N LYS A 153 -9.54 8.75 16.85
CA LYS A 153 -9.45 8.19 18.17
C LYS A 153 -7.99 7.83 18.48
N ASN A 154 -7.44 8.49 19.47
CA ASN A 154 -6.09 8.16 19.94
C ASN A 154 -6.18 7.05 21.00
N TYR A 155 -5.68 5.88 20.69
CA TYR A 155 -5.67 4.73 21.60
C TYR A 155 -4.49 4.77 22.59
N LYS A 156 -3.61 5.77 22.52
CA LYS A 156 -2.38 5.90 23.35
C LYS A 156 -1.53 4.62 23.32
N SER A 157 -1.54 3.91 22.21
CA SER A 157 -0.82 2.67 21.98
C SER A 157 0.22 2.85 20.89
N LEU A 158 1.36 2.21 21.05
CA LEU A 158 2.45 2.19 20.09
C LEU A 158 2.63 0.76 19.58
N ALA A 159 2.78 0.62 18.25
CA ALA A 159 3.15 -0.63 17.61
C ALA A 159 4.60 -0.54 17.15
N HIS A 160 5.42 -1.51 17.51
CA HIS A 160 6.79 -1.65 17.05
C HIS A 160 6.87 -2.82 16.08
N THR A 161 7.54 -2.61 14.95
CA THR A 161 7.81 -3.67 13.96
C THR A 161 9.30 -3.75 13.72
N ALA A 162 9.82 -4.97 13.56
CA ALA A 162 11.22 -5.20 13.23
C ALA A 162 11.34 -6.23 12.11
N ILE A 163 12.38 -6.12 11.30
CA ILE A 163 12.84 -7.16 10.40
C ILE A 163 14.10 -7.72 11.02
N ILE A 164 14.07 -9.03 11.30
CA ILE A 164 15.19 -9.73 11.93
C ILE A 164 15.83 -10.62 10.87
N ASP A 165 17.11 -10.43 10.65
CA ASP A 165 17.91 -11.35 9.84
C ASP A 165 18.33 -12.52 10.72
N HIS A 166 18.01 -13.74 10.29
CA HIS A 166 18.38 -14.96 10.99
C HIS A 166 18.94 -16.00 10.02
N LYS A 167 19.73 -16.93 10.52
CA LYS A 167 20.13 -18.10 9.76
C LYS A 167 18.88 -18.92 9.41
N LYS A 168 18.88 -19.54 8.23
CA LYS A 168 17.77 -20.38 7.78
C LYS A 168 17.47 -21.43 8.85
N ILE A 169 16.28 -21.37 9.40
CA ILE A 169 15.78 -22.39 10.31
C ILE A 169 15.13 -23.45 9.44
N GLU A 170 15.64 -24.68 9.50
CA GLU A 170 15.16 -25.80 8.66
C GLU A 170 13.76 -26.28 9.08
N ASN A 171 13.36 -25.99 10.32
CA ASN A 171 12.04 -26.37 10.78
C ASN A 171 11.01 -25.37 10.33
N LYS A 172 10.09 -25.83 9.49
CA LYS A 172 8.85 -25.11 9.19
C LYS A 172 8.05 -24.94 10.48
N ILE A 173 8.12 -23.76 11.08
CA ILE A 173 7.27 -23.42 12.20
C ILE A 173 5.92 -22.95 11.65
#